data_f4678258a3304d2d072a8fa3dbd67204
#
_entry.id   f4678258a3304d2d072a8fa3dbd67204
#
_cell.length_a   1.000
_cell.length_b   1.000
_cell.length_c   1.000
_cell.angle_alpha   90.00
_cell.angle_beta   90.00
_cell.angle_gamma   90.00
#
_symmetry.space_group_name_H-M   'P 1'
#
loop_
_entity.id
_entity.type
_entity.pdbx_description
1 polymer ?
#
loop_
_entity_poly.entity_id
_entity_poly.type
_entity_poly.pdbx_seq_one_letter_code
_entity_poly.pdbx_strand_id
1 'polypeptide(L)'
;MTENTMTSRERVLKLFAGEEIDRPPCFSGMGNVTAEGLKKFDYKFAAVHSDAKMMADSAASSYKLYGFECAVVPFDLCVEAEALGCEINVYSHLEDILYPTIKTKLINTEDEMDIQLPSDIASRGRVPMMKEVIGLLKEDIGNEVAIGAHVLGPFTLAGQIMELNTLLKLSF
;
A
#
# COMPACT_ATOMS: atom_id res chain seq x y z
N MET A 1 -34.47 -1.07 5.02
CA MET A 1 -33.26 -0.94 4.16
C MET A 1 -33.02 0.56 4.08
N THR A 2 -31.90 1.05 4.61
CA THR A 2 -31.51 2.46 4.47
C THR A 2 -31.24 2.74 2.99
N GLU A 3 -31.92 3.74 2.42
CA GLU A 3 -31.66 4.15 1.04
C GLU A 3 -30.23 4.63 0.90
N ASN A 4 -29.56 4.21 -0.16
CA ASN A 4 -28.22 4.68 -0.53
C ASN A 4 -28.35 6.13 -1.04
N THR A 5 -28.15 7.10 -0.16
CA THR A 5 -28.32 8.53 -0.50
C THR A 5 -26.99 9.23 -0.85
N MET A 6 -25.87 8.58 -0.55
CA MET A 6 -24.52 9.11 -0.80
C MET A 6 -23.77 8.27 -1.85
N THR A 7 -22.89 8.93 -2.59
CA THR A 7 -21.92 8.23 -3.44
C THR A 7 -20.89 7.51 -2.57
N SER A 8 -20.20 6.49 -3.14
CA SER A 8 -19.14 5.74 -2.46
C SER A 8 -18.04 6.67 -1.95
N ARG A 9 -17.59 7.59 -2.81
CA ARG A 9 -16.55 8.55 -2.45
C ARG A 9 -17.00 9.49 -1.33
N GLU A 10 -18.19 10.08 -1.44
CA GLU A 10 -18.74 10.99 -0.43
C GLU A 10 -18.85 10.30 0.94
N ARG A 11 -19.38 9.09 0.97
CA ARG A 11 -19.56 8.30 2.19
C ARG A 11 -18.24 8.07 2.92
N VAL A 12 -17.19 7.66 2.20
CA VAL A 12 -15.87 7.43 2.80
C VAL A 12 -15.25 8.72 3.31
N LEU A 13 -15.31 9.81 2.53
CA LEU A 13 -14.74 11.10 2.94
C LEU A 13 -15.46 11.68 4.17
N LYS A 14 -16.79 11.60 4.22
CA LYS A 14 -17.56 12.03 5.39
C LYS A 14 -17.27 11.21 6.62
N LEU A 15 -17.12 9.87 6.48
CA LEU A 15 -16.72 9.01 7.58
C LEU A 15 -15.40 9.47 8.20
N PHE A 16 -14.37 9.75 7.39
CA PHE A 16 -13.09 10.24 7.88
C PHE A 16 -13.15 11.66 8.46
N ALA A 17 -14.09 12.47 8.01
CA ALA A 17 -14.37 13.79 8.58
C ALA A 17 -15.15 13.73 9.91
N GLY A 18 -15.63 12.55 10.33
CA GLY A 18 -16.50 12.39 11.50
C GLY A 18 -17.92 12.89 11.31
N GLU A 19 -18.36 13.00 10.05
CA GLU A 19 -19.71 13.44 9.68
C GLU A 19 -20.68 12.26 9.61
N GLU A 20 -21.99 12.58 9.64
CA GLU A 20 -23.03 11.56 9.49
C GLU A 20 -23.00 10.94 8.08
N ILE A 21 -23.21 9.63 8.03
CA ILE A 21 -23.26 8.85 6.80
C ILE A 21 -24.51 7.99 6.77
N ASP A 22 -24.98 7.66 5.59
CA ASP A 22 -26.20 6.87 5.34
C ASP A 22 -26.03 5.39 5.76
N ARG A 23 -24.83 4.83 5.65
CA ARG A 23 -24.46 3.47 6.08
C ARG A 23 -22.93 3.34 6.18
N PRO A 24 -22.40 2.33 6.88
CA PRO A 24 -20.97 2.01 6.83
C PRO A 24 -20.51 1.71 5.40
N PRO A 25 -19.36 2.26 4.94
CA PRO A 25 -18.79 1.93 3.65
C PRO A 25 -18.14 0.54 3.63
N CYS A 26 -18.12 -0.08 2.46
CA CYS A 26 -17.26 -1.23 2.20
C CYS A 26 -15.84 -0.71 1.90
N PHE A 27 -15.05 -0.57 2.97
CA PHE A 27 -13.74 0.07 2.94
C PHE A 27 -12.64 -0.87 3.45
N SER A 28 -11.46 -0.82 2.81
CA SER A 28 -10.23 -1.44 3.30
C SER A 28 -9.19 -0.36 3.58
N GLY A 29 -8.62 -0.35 4.78
CA GLY A 29 -7.51 0.55 5.14
C GLY A 29 -6.15 0.08 4.63
N MET A 30 -6.07 -1.11 4.06
CA MET A 30 -4.87 -1.67 3.44
C MET A 30 -5.08 -1.82 1.93
N GLY A 31 -3.99 -1.92 1.19
CA GLY A 31 -4.03 -2.16 -0.24
C GLY A 31 -4.87 -3.38 -0.58
N ASN A 32 -5.78 -3.22 -1.52
CA ASN A 32 -6.73 -4.25 -1.91
C ASN A 32 -6.54 -4.67 -3.36
N VAL A 33 -6.14 -5.90 -3.54
CA VAL A 33 -6.01 -6.60 -4.82
C VAL A 33 -6.79 -7.89 -4.75
N THR A 34 -7.42 -8.29 -5.85
CA THR A 34 -8.22 -9.50 -5.91
C THR A 34 -7.67 -10.48 -6.95
N ALA A 35 -7.80 -11.77 -6.69
CA ALA A 35 -7.38 -12.80 -7.64
C ALA A 35 -8.10 -12.67 -9.00
N GLU A 36 -9.39 -12.35 -9.00
CA GLU A 36 -10.14 -12.13 -10.23
C GLU A 36 -9.71 -10.85 -10.96
N GLY A 37 -9.27 -9.82 -10.23
CA GLY A 37 -8.69 -8.62 -10.84
C GLY A 37 -7.39 -8.94 -11.56
N LEU A 38 -6.48 -9.68 -10.93
CA LEU A 38 -5.24 -10.14 -11.56
C LEU A 38 -5.51 -10.98 -12.80
N LYS A 39 -6.42 -11.96 -12.70
CA LYS A 39 -6.80 -12.83 -13.80
C LYS A 39 -7.43 -12.07 -14.98
N LYS A 40 -8.26 -11.06 -14.69
CA LYS A 40 -8.90 -10.24 -15.73
C LYS A 40 -7.90 -9.53 -16.64
N PHE A 41 -6.78 -9.10 -16.07
CA PHE A 41 -5.71 -8.39 -16.79
C PHE A 41 -4.56 -9.32 -17.21
N ASP A 42 -4.60 -10.59 -16.86
CA ASP A 42 -3.48 -11.53 -17.02
C ASP A 42 -2.19 -11.05 -16.35
N TYR A 43 -2.33 -10.48 -15.13
CA TYR A 43 -1.21 -9.97 -14.36
C TYR A 43 -0.70 -11.00 -13.36
N LYS A 44 0.62 -11.18 -13.31
CA LYS A 44 1.28 -11.91 -12.22
C LYS A 44 1.34 -11.04 -10.97
N PHE A 45 1.03 -11.61 -9.82
CA PHE A 45 1.00 -10.87 -8.54
C PHE A 45 2.32 -10.15 -8.24
N ALA A 46 3.46 -10.81 -8.47
CA ALA A 46 4.78 -10.20 -8.26
C ALA A 46 5.01 -8.96 -9.16
N ALA A 47 4.49 -8.96 -10.39
CA ALA A 47 4.68 -7.87 -11.35
C ALA A 47 3.96 -6.58 -10.92
N VAL A 48 2.79 -6.69 -10.26
CA VAL A 48 2.04 -5.50 -9.81
C VAL A 48 2.77 -4.66 -8.77
N HIS A 49 3.75 -5.23 -8.08
CA HIS A 49 4.56 -4.50 -7.11
C HIS A 49 5.67 -3.64 -7.75
N SER A 50 5.90 -3.78 -9.04
CA SER A 50 6.99 -3.11 -9.76
C SER A 50 6.53 -2.31 -10.98
N ASP A 51 5.22 -2.25 -11.24
CA ASP A 51 4.64 -1.54 -12.37
C ASP A 51 3.44 -0.70 -11.92
N ALA A 52 3.50 0.61 -12.18
CA ALA A 52 2.49 1.55 -11.73
C ALA A 52 1.11 1.29 -12.35
N LYS A 53 1.06 0.97 -13.64
CA LYS A 53 -0.20 0.71 -14.32
C LYS A 53 -0.84 -0.59 -13.83
N MET A 54 -0.06 -1.65 -13.68
CA MET A 54 -0.54 -2.93 -13.17
C MET A 54 -1.07 -2.80 -11.74
N MET A 55 -0.39 -2.03 -10.88
CA MET A 55 -0.85 -1.78 -9.51
C MET A 55 -2.14 -0.96 -9.51
N ALA A 56 -2.24 0.11 -10.31
CA ALA A 56 -3.44 0.93 -10.40
C ALA A 56 -4.65 0.11 -10.91
N ASP A 57 -4.49 -0.65 -11.99
CA ASP A 57 -5.55 -1.50 -12.53
C ASP A 57 -6.02 -2.55 -11.51
N SER A 58 -5.07 -3.16 -10.79
CA SER A 58 -5.37 -4.16 -9.76
C SER A 58 -6.15 -3.55 -8.58
N ALA A 59 -5.76 -2.37 -8.10
CA ALA A 59 -6.49 -1.67 -7.04
C ALA A 59 -7.89 -1.23 -7.51
N ALA A 60 -8.01 -0.66 -8.72
CA ALA A 60 -9.28 -0.26 -9.31
C ALA A 60 -10.24 -1.44 -9.51
N SER A 61 -9.70 -2.65 -9.77
CA SER A 61 -10.51 -3.85 -9.97
C SER A 61 -11.38 -4.20 -8.76
N SER A 62 -10.94 -3.89 -7.55
CA SER A 62 -11.71 -4.13 -6.33
C SER A 62 -13.03 -3.34 -6.31
N TYR A 63 -13.00 -2.09 -6.76
CA TYR A 63 -14.21 -1.31 -6.98
C TYR A 63 -15.00 -1.83 -8.18
N LYS A 64 -14.36 -1.96 -9.34
CA LYS A 64 -15.03 -2.30 -10.62
C LYS A 64 -15.69 -3.68 -10.63
N LEU A 65 -15.16 -4.65 -9.87
CA LEU A 65 -15.69 -6.02 -9.82
C LEU A 65 -16.60 -6.27 -8.61
N TYR A 66 -16.33 -5.64 -7.48
CA TYR A 66 -16.97 -5.98 -6.21
C TYR A 66 -17.63 -4.81 -5.49
N GLY A 67 -17.49 -3.58 -6.01
CA GLY A 67 -18.10 -2.41 -5.41
C GLY A 67 -17.44 -1.97 -4.10
N PHE A 68 -16.15 -2.24 -3.89
CA PHE A 68 -15.40 -1.62 -2.81
C PHE A 68 -15.44 -0.10 -2.96
N GLU A 69 -15.63 0.62 -1.86
CA GLU A 69 -15.80 2.06 -1.89
C GLU A 69 -14.49 2.84 -1.74
N CYS A 70 -13.38 2.15 -1.96
CA CYS A 70 -12.02 2.70 -1.96
C CYS A 70 -11.12 1.92 -2.91
N ALA A 71 -10.01 2.56 -3.31
CA ALA A 71 -8.83 1.90 -3.85
C ALA A 71 -7.62 2.36 -3.04
N VAL A 72 -6.90 1.42 -2.43
CA VAL A 72 -5.79 1.70 -1.50
C VAL A 72 -4.53 0.99 -1.97
N VAL A 73 -3.43 1.71 -1.93
CA VAL A 73 -2.08 1.23 -2.31
C VAL A 73 -1.06 1.63 -1.25
N PRO A 74 0.14 1.04 -1.20
CA PRO A 74 0.61 -0.14 -1.93
C PRO A 74 -0.07 -1.43 -1.46
N PHE A 75 0.29 -2.58 -2.04
CA PHE A 75 -0.20 -3.89 -1.58
C PHE A 75 0.75 -4.56 -0.58
N ASP A 76 1.94 -4.04 -0.39
CA ASP A 76 2.97 -4.57 0.51
C ASP A 76 3.46 -3.53 1.52
N LEU A 77 4.23 -3.99 2.49
CA LEU A 77 4.73 -3.19 3.61
C LEU A 77 6.22 -2.80 3.45
N CYS A 78 6.77 -2.77 2.23
CA CYS A 78 8.22 -2.60 2.03
C CYS A 78 8.61 -1.25 1.44
N VAL A 79 7.66 -0.42 0.99
CA VAL A 79 7.95 0.81 0.23
C VAL A 79 8.80 1.79 1.03
N GLU A 80 8.47 2.02 2.30
CA GLU A 80 9.22 2.95 3.16
C GLU A 80 10.60 2.41 3.52
N ALA A 81 10.68 1.12 3.84
CA ALA A 81 11.97 0.48 4.16
C ALA A 81 12.91 0.47 2.95
N GLU A 82 12.38 0.23 1.75
CA GLU A 82 13.11 0.33 0.49
C GLU A 82 13.62 1.75 0.25
N ALA A 83 12.78 2.77 0.47
CA ALA A 83 13.19 4.17 0.33
C ALA A 83 14.28 4.58 1.34
N LEU A 84 14.31 3.97 2.52
CA LEU A 84 15.37 4.12 3.51
C LEU A 84 16.65 3.39 3.13
N GLY A 85 16.61 2.44 2.18
CA GLY A 85 17.79 1.74 1.66
C GLY A 85 17.83 0.24 1.93
N CYS A 86 16.76 -0.37 2.46
CA CYS A 86 16.66 -1.82 2.55
C CYS A 86 16.60 -2.46 1.16
N GLU A 87 17.27 -3.59 0.99
CA GLU A 87 17.01 -4.45 -0.16
C GLU A 87 15.70 -5.21 0.04
N ILE A 88 14.89 -5.27 -1.02
CA ILE A 88 13.65 -6.05 -1.04
C ILE A 88 13.74 -7.22 -2.00
N ASN A 89 12.98 -8.27 -1.71
CA ASN A 89 12.73 -9.36 -2.62
C ASN A 89 11.29 -9.28 -3.12
N VAL A 90 11.11 -9.05 -4.42
CA VAL A 90 9.78 -8.97 -5.08
C VAL A 90 9.31 -10.29 -5.65
N TYR A 91 10.12 -11.36 -5.58
CA TYR A 91 9.80 -12.71 -6.06
C TYR A 91 9.35 -12.79 -7.53
N SER A 92 9.86 -11.92 -8.37
CA SER A 92 9.45 -11.78 -9.77
C SER A 92 9.60 -13.06 -10.62
N HIS A 93 10.43 -14.00 -10.17
CA HIS A 93 10.66 -15.29 -10.81
C HIS A 93 9.64 -16.38 -10.42
N LEU A 94 8.78 -16.11 -9.43
CA LEU A 94 7.77 -17.05 -8.96
C LEU A 94 6.39 -16.70 -9.53
N GLU A 95 5.54 -17.70 -9.66
CA GLU A 95 4.14 -17.54 -10.07
C GLU A 95 3.18 -17.50 -8.88
N ASP A 96 3.71 -17.76 -7.68
CA ASP A 96 2.94 -17.75 -6.45
C ASP A 96 2.52 -16.35 -6.03
N ILE A 97 1.47 -16.27 -5.22
CA ILE A 97 1.01 -15.02 -4.59
C ILE A 97 1.87 -14.78 -3.35
N LEU A 98 3.05 -14.20 -3.57
CA LEU A 98 3.98 -13.82 -2.50
C LEU A 98 4.15 -12.30 -2.46
N TYR A 99 3.96 -11.73 -1.28
CA TYR A 99 4.22 -10.30 -1.05
C TYR A 99 5.72 -10.02 -0.99
N PRO A 100 6.16 -8.84 -1.46
CA PRO A 100 7.53 -8.39 -1.23
C PRO A 100 7.94 -8.47 0.24
N THR A 101 9.19 -8.84 0.48
CA THR A 101 9.77 -8.92 1.82
C THR A 101 11.11 -8.20 1.88
N ILE A 102 11.50 -7.79 3.08
CA ILE A 102 12.84 -7.24 3.30
C ILE A 102 13.86 -8.36 3.17
N LYS A 103 14.82 -8.18 2.29
CA LYS A 103 15.94 -9.12 2.06
C LYS A 103 17.12 -8.79 2.96
N THR A 104 17.48 -7.50 3.04
CA THR A 104 18.60 -7.02 3.86
C THR A 104 18.12 -5.82 4.66
N LYS A 105 18.24 -5.91 5.98
CA LYS A 105 17.90 -4.85 6.92
C LYS A 105 19.04 -3.85 7.07
N LEU A 106 18.73 -2.64 7.54
CA LEU A 106 19.72 -1.59 7.75
C LEU A 106 20.43 -1.70 9.10
N ILE A 107 19.73 -2.20 10.13
CA ILE A 107 20.23 -2.28 11.50
C ILE A 107 20.21 -3.72 11.95
N ASN A 108 21.39 -4.29 12.17
CA ASN A 108 21.55 -5.66 12.68
C ASN A 108 21.90 -5.65 14.16
N THR A 109 22.63 -4.63 14.62
CA THR A 109 23.11 -4.49 16.00
C THR A 109 22.77 -3.12 16.58
N GLU A 110 22.88 -2.97 17.90
CA GLU A 110 22.62 -1.72 18.62
C GLU A 110 23.59 -0.59 18.22
N ASP A 111 24.80 -0.94 17.75
CA ASP A 111 25.83 0.03 17.34
C ASP A 111 25.53 0.68 15.96
N GLU A 112 24.58 0.13 15.19
CA GLU A 112 24.22 0.59 13.85
C GLU A 112 23.03 1.59 13.85
N MET A 113 22.72 2.19 14.98
CA MET A 113 21.51 3.04 15.16
C MET A 113 21.59 4.43 14.49
N ASP A 114 22.71 4.84 13.92
CA ASP A 114 22.85 6.15 13.26
C ASP A 114 22.25 6.15 11.85
N ILE A 115 20.92 6.05 11.78
CA ILE A 115 20.20 6.18 10.52
C ILE A 115 19.86 7.63 10.26
N GLN A 116 20.37 8.16 9.16
CA GLN A 116 20.02 9.49 8.68
C GLN A 116 18.85 9.39 7.69
N LEU A 117 17.81 10.22 7.89
CA LEU A 117 16.73 10.32 6.93
C LEU A 117 17.26 10.94 5.62
N PRO A 118 17.18 10.22 4.49
CA PRO A 118 17.65 10.76 3.22
C PRO A 118 16.84 12.00 2.83
N SER A 119 17.54 13.08 2.44
CA SER A 119 16.89 14.32 2.00
C SER A 119 16.11 14.15 0.69
N ASP A 120 16.44 13.11 -0.08
CA ASP A 120 15.85 12.75 -1.37
C ASP A 120 14.85 11.58 -1.29
N ILE A 121 14.33 11.26 -0.09
CA ILE A 121 13.47 10.08 0.16
C ILE A 121 12.29 9.98 -0.82
N ALA A 122 11.74 11.11 -1.25
CA ALA A 122 10.63 11.16 -2.21
C ALA A 122 10.97 10.66 -3.62
N SER A 123 12.27 10.51 -3.94
CA SER A 123 12.77 10.00 -5.23
C SER A 123 13.37 8.61 -5.13
N ARG A 124 13.33 7.97 -3.93
CA ARG A 124 13.94 6.67 -3.68
C ARG A 124 12.97 5.50 -3.79
N GLY A 125 13.54 4.34 -4.12
CA GLY A 125 12.80 3.09 -4.21
C GLY A 125 11.55 3.23 -5.07
N ARG A 126 10.45 2.66 -4.61
CA ARG A 126 9.14 2.72 -5.28
C ARG A 126 8.28 3.94 -4.90
N VAL A 127 8.80 4.92 -4.15
CA VAL A 127 8.03 6.14 -3.80
C VAL A 127 7.55 6.91 -5.04
N PRO A 128 8.41 7.16 -6.06
CA PRO A 128 7.94 7.77 -7.31
C PRO A 128 6.84 6.97 -8.01
N MET A 129 6.95 5.65 -8.02
CA MET A 129 5.93 4.76 -8.57
C MET A 129 4.61 4.91 -7.82
N MET A 130 4.60 5.01 -6.48
CA MET A 130 3.37 5.23 -5.71
C MET A 130 2.67 6.54 -6.09
N LYS A 131 3.42 7.59 -6.33
CA LYS A 131 2.87 8.86 -6.81
C LYS A 131 2.17 8.70 -8.16
N GLU A 132 2.79 7.95 -9.08
CA GLU A 132 2.21 7.64 -10.39
C GLU A 132 0.94 6.79 -10.26
N VAL A 133 0.98 5.73 -9.45
CA VAL A 133 -0.18 4.87 -9.17
C VAL A 133 -1.38 5.68 -8.68
N ILE A 134 -1.16 6.56 -7.71
CA ILE A 134 -2.22 7.43 -7.17
C ILE A 134 -2.77 8.36 -8.26
N GLY A 135 -1.90 8.90 -9.13
CA GLY A 135 -2.31 9.70 -10.28
C GLY A 135 -3.25 8.93 -11.21
N LEU A 136 -2.82 7.73 -11.64
CA LEU A 136 -3.61 6.85 -12.51
C LEU A 136 -4.98 6.47 -11.89
N LEU A 137 -5.00 6.14 -10.60
CA LEU A 137 -6.24 5.84 -9.89
C LEU A 137 -7.18 7.05 -9.82
N LYS A 138 -6.64 8.24 -9.57
CA LYS A 138 -7.43 9.47 -9.55
C LYS A 138 -8.06 9.79 -10.90
N GLU A 139 -7.33 9.54 -11.98
CA GLU A 139 -7.83 9.74 -13.35
C GLU A 139 -8.91 8.71 -13.71
N ASP A 140 -8.73 7.45 -13.33
CA ASP A 140 -9.63 6.34 -13.70
C ASP A 140 -10.92 6.32 -12.87
N ILE A 141 -10.80 6.33 -11.52
CA ILE A 141 -11.94 6.11 -10.60
C ILE A 141 -12.05 7.14 -9.47
N GLY A 142 -11.21 8.17 -9.46
CA GLY A 142 -11.12 9.10 -8.33
C GLY A 142 -12.36 9.98 -8.12
N ASN A 143 -13.25 10.08 -9.09
CA ASN A 143 -14.55 10.74 -8.95
C ASN A 143 -15.62 9.82 -8.32
N GLU A 144 -15.40 8.53 -8.33
CA GLU A 144 -16.37 7.50 -7.92
C GLU A 144 -16.10 6.96 -6.52
N VAL A 145 -14.80 6.74 -6.19
CA VAL A 145 -14.39 6.19 -4.89
C VAL A 145 -13.26 6.99 -4.25
N ALA A 146 -13.03 6.77 -2.97
CA ALA A 146 -11.88 7.33 -2.27
C ALA A 146 -10.58 6.61 -2.68
N ILE A 147 -9.56 7.39 -3.03
CA ILE A 147 -8.22 6.87 -3.29
C ILE A 147 -7.38 7.10 -2.03
N GLY A 148 -6.79 6.03 -1.52
CA GLY A 148 -5.99 6.03 -0.32
C GLY A 148 -4.57 5.48 -0.54
N ALA A 149 -3.67 5.92 0.32
CA ALA A 149 -2.38 5.27 0.49
C ALA A 149 -2.18 5.00 1.98
N HIS A 150 -1.72 3.80 2.33
CA HIS A 150 -1.30 3.53 3.68
C HIS A 150 0.20 3.78 3.83
N VAL A 151 0.61 4.12 5.03
CA VAL A 151 2.00 4.22 5.44
C VAL A 151 2.21 3.42 6.72
N LEU A 152 3.41 2.89 6.91
CA LEU A 152 3.72 2.10 8.09
C LEU A 152 3.72 2.96 9.35
N GLY A 153 3.15 2.43 10.42
CA GLY A 153 3.36 2.99 11.75
C GLY A 153 4.84 2.83 12.19
N PRO A 154 5.34 3.72 13.08
CA PRO A 154 6.76 3.77 13.44
C PRO A 154 7.33 2.44 13.92
N PHE A 155 6.59 1.70 14.75
CA PHE A 155 7.04 0.41 15.28
C PHE A 155 7.13 -0.66 14.19
N THR A 156 6.17 -0.70 13.27
CA THR A 156 6.19 -1.64 12.13
C THR A 156 7.36 -1.32 11.20
N LEU A 157 7.59 -0.05 10.91
CA LEU A 157 8.74 0.37 10.10
C LEU A 157 10.07 0.01 10.78
N ALA A 158 10.20 0.24 12.09
CA ALA A 158 11.37 -0.19 12.85
C ALA A 158 11.60 -1.71 12.71
N GLY A 159 10.55 -2.53 12.81
CA GLY A 159 10.64 -3.98 12.60
C GLY A 159 11.02 -4.38 11.17
N GLN A 160 10.74 -3.55 10.17
CA GLN A 160 11.17 -3.79 8.79
C GLN A 160 12.66 -3.48 8.58
N ILE A 161 13.15 -2.39 9.15
CA ILE A 161 14.53 -1.92 8.92
C ILE A 161 15.55 -2.47 9.91
N MET A 162 15.12 -3.06 11.04
CA MET A 162 15.94 -3.53 12.14
C MET A 162 15.75 -5.02 12.40
N GLU A 163 16.82 -5.71 12.83
CA GLU A 163 16.70 -7.10 13.31
C GLU A 163 15.80 -7.16 14.56
N LEU A 164 14.93 -8.18 14.62
CA LEU A 164 13.91 -8.30 15.65
C LEU A 164 14.50 -8.34 17.06
N ASN A 165 15.60 -9.07 17.25
CA ASN A 165 16.25 -9.16 18.55
C ASN A 165 16.79 -7.80 19.02
N THR A 166 17.34 -7.00 18.09
CA THR A 166 17.81 -5.63 18.36
C THR A 166 16.65 -4.72 18.72
N LEU A 167 15.56 -4.77 17.94
CA LEU A 167 14.36 -3.99 18.23
C LEU A 167 13.78 -4.29 19.61
N LEU A 168 13.66 -5.57 19.96
CA LEU A 168 13.14 -5.99 21.27
C LEU A 168 14.00 -5.50 22.42
N LYS A 169 15.34 -5.65 22.33
CA LYS A 169 16.26 -5.15 23.37
C LYS A 169 16.16 -3.64 23.59
N LEU A 170 15.94 -2.86 22.52
CA LEU A 170 15.81 -1.40 22.58
C LEU A 170 14.43 -0.94 23.06
N SER A 171 13.44 -1.85 23.10
CA SER A 171 12.07 -1.53 23.50
C SER A 171 11.81 -1.76 24.99
N PHE A 172 12.73 -2.38 25.70
CA PHE A 172 12.70 -2.69 27.14
C PHE A 172 13.92 -2.16 27.86
#